data_0e23cc3494186e5f9c8a65e059fe81fb
#
_entry.id   0e23cc3494186e5f9c8a65e059fe81fb
#
_cell.length_a   1.000
_cell.length_b   1.000
_cell.length_c   1.000
_cell.angle_alpha   90.00
_cell.angle_beta   90.00
_cell.angle_gamma   90.00
#
_symmetry.space_group_name_H-M   'P 1'
#
loop_
_entity.id
_entity.type
_entity.pdbx_description
1 polymer ?
#
loop_
_entity_poly.entity_id
_entity_poly.type
_entity_poly.pdbx_seq_one_letter_code
_entity_poly.pdbx_strand_id
1 'polypeptide(L)'
;AGPPPPLRRGGKVVTASEALQLWLQHLTQERRASPRTVEAYGFAGRRYIAFLEQYRGETPSLADMGALTAGEIRAWLAHLRQGDHPLSPRSLSQALSAIRTFHRYLDRRLDTPNPAIGLVRGPRVKPSAPRPVSEDQARGLLAEPGLDPDREDWEAARDEAVLTLLYGCGLRISEGLSLTRADAPLGDSLRITGKGSKTRIVPVLPAVRAAVDAYVAVAPFSPAPHEPLFRAKRGGPLGPRHVQAMVQKLRGRLGLPASATPHALRHSFATHLLGAGADLRSIQELLGHASLSTTQRYTEVDAAALLREYAKAHPHA
;
A
#
# COMPACT_ATOMS: atom_id res chain seq x y z
N ALA A 1 -42.47 13.51 -14.21
CA ALA A 1 -42.31 12.12 -13.85
C ALA A 1 -41.91 12.04 -12.38
N GLY A 2 -42.73 11.40 -11.53
CA GLY A 2 -42.41 11.18 -10.11
C GLY A 2 -41.24 10.24 -9.94
N PRO A 3 -40.60 10.20 -8.75
CA PRO A 3 -39.48 9.32 -8.51
C PRO A 3 -39.90 7.84 -8.70
N PRO A 4 -39.03 6.99 -9.25
CA PRO A 4 -39.33 5.58 -9.44
C PRO A 4 -39.62 4.90 -8.08
N PRO A 5 -40.47 3.88 -8.05
CA PRO A 5 -40.81 3.18 -6.82
C PRO A 5 -39.57 2.55 -6.19
N PRO A 6 -39.46 2.52 -4.85
CA PRO A 6 -38.31 1.99 -4.16
C PRO A 6 -38.15 0.48 -4.45
N LEU A 7 -36.92 0.05 -4.76
CA LEU A 7 -36.59 -1.35 -4.91
C LEU A 7 -36.88 -2.11 -3.61
N ARG A 8 -37.68 -3.18 -3.72
CA ARG A 8 -38.08 -4.03 -2.58
C ARG A 8 -37.45 -5.42 -2.72
N ARG A 9 -36.74 -5.86 -1.70
CA ARG A 9 -36.29 -7.25 -1.53
C ARG A 9 -37.15 -7.88 -0.43
N GLY A 10 -38.02 -8.85 -0.80
CA GLY A 10 -38.90 -9.48 0.18
C GLY A 10 -39.88 -8.52 0.87
N GLY A 11 -40.40 -7.48 0.17
CA GLY A 11 -41.36 -6.53 0.70
C GLY A 11 -40.77 -5.35 1.51
N LYS A 12 -39.48 -5.35 1.88
CA LYS A 12 -38.80 -4.25 2.59
C LYS A 12 -38.08 -3.30 1.62
N VAL A 13 -38.11 -2.01 1.95
CA VAL A 13 -37.30 -0.98 1.27
C VAL A 13 -35.82 -1.25 1.58
N VAL A 14 -34.99 -1.35 0.57
CA VAL A 14 -33.54 -1.53 0.76
C VAL A 14 -32.92 -0.23 1.27
N THR A 15 -32.26 -0.29 2.41
CA THR A 15 -31.54 0.85 3.01
C THR A 15 -30.18 1.07 2.36
N ALA A 16 -29.62 2.28 2.53
CA ALA A 16 -28.26 2.59 2.09
C ALA A 16 -27.21 1.67 2.76
N SER A 17 -27.42 1.28 4.01
CA SER A 17 -26.55 0.38 4.77
C SER A 17 -26.59 -1.05 4.19
N GLU A 18 -27.74 -1.57 3.83
CA GLU A 18 -27.88 -2.88 3.15
C GLU A 18 -27.22 -2.84 1.76
N ALA A 19 -27.41 -1.75 1.02
CA ALA A 19 -26.76 -1.55 -0.28
C ALA A 19 -25.24 -1.49 -0.17
N LEU A 20 -24.72 -0.87 0.90
CA LEU A 20 -23.28 -0.85 1.20
C LEU A 20 -22.74 -2.27 1.41
N GLN A 21 -23.45 -3.11 2.17
CA GLN A 21 -23.05 -4.50 2.39
C GLN A 21 -23.01 -5.31 1.08
N LEU A 22 -24.03 -5.15 0.25
CA LEU A 22 -24.09 -5.79 -1.08
C LEU A 22 -22.92 -5.34 -1.96
N TRP A 23 -22.57 -4.06 -1.95
CA TRP A 23 -21.41 -3.55 -2.67
C TRP A 23 -20.08 -4.13 -2.17
N LEU A 24 -19.88 -4.22 -0.84
CA LEU A 24 -18.67 -4.83 -0.28
C LEU A 24 -18.55 -6.32 -0.64
N GLN A 25 -19.65 -7.05 -0.65
CA GLN A 25 -19.70 -8.43 -1.14
C GLN A 25 -19.33 -8.51 -2.63
N HIS A 26 -19.90 -7.64 -3.47
CA HIS A 26 -19.54 -7.55 -4.89
C HIS A 26 -18.06 -7.26 -5.10
N LEU A 27 -17.48 -6.33 -4.33
CA LEU A 27 -16.04 -6.03 -4.39
C LEU A 27 -15.19 -7.25 -4.06
N THR A 28 -15.61 -8.05 -3.08
CA THR A 28 -14.88 -9.23 -2.62
C THR A 28 -15.01 -10.38 -3.60
N GLN A 29 -16.24 -10.73 -3.98
CA GLN A 29 -16.55 -11.95 -4.72
C GLN A 29 -16.36 -11.80 -6.23
N GLU A 30 -16.91 -10.72 -6.81
CA GLU A 30 -16.90 -10.53 -8.27
C GLU A 30 -15.67 -9.73 -8.74
N ARG A 31 -15.32 -8.65 -8.01
CA ARG A 31 -14.19 -7.79 -8.39
C ARG A 31 -12.85 -8.28 -7.85
N ARG A 32 -12.84 -9.27 -6.97
CA ARG A 32 -11.63 -9.81 -6.32
C ARG A 32 -10.72 -8.71 -5.78
N ALA A 33 -11.33 -7.66 -5.20
CA ALA A 33 -10.60 -6.56 -4.61
C ALA A 33 -9.79 -7.05 -3.41
N SER A 34 -8.62 -6.42 -3.17
CA SER A 34 -7.82 -6.80 -2.01
C SER A 34 -8.59 -6.55 -0.69
N PRO A 35 -8.38 -7.38 0.36
CA PRO A 35 -9.04 -7.17 1.66
C PRO A 35 -8.87 -5.74 2.18
N ARG A 36 -7.69 -5.16 2.00
CA ARG A 36 -7.39 -3.78 2.39
C ARG A 36 -8.19 -2.75 1.60
N THR A 37 -8.48 -3.02 0.32
CA THR A 37 -9.35 -2.15 -0.49
C THR A 37 -10.78 -2.20 0.00
N VAL A 38 -11.30 -3.41 0.28
CA VAL A 38 -12.65 -3.63 0.80
C VAL A 38 -12.82 -2.96 2.16
N GLU A 39 -11.85 -3.10 3.05
CA GLU A 39 -11.83 -2.46 4.36
C GLU A 39 -11.87 -0.93 4.25
N ALA A 40 -10.97 -0.34 3.43
CA ALA A 40 -10.89 1.10 3.23
C ALA A 40 -12.17 1.67 2.61
N TYR A 41 -12.74 0.97 1.64
CA TYR A 41 -13.98 1.37 0.98
C TYR A 41 -15.19 1.20 1.92
N GLY A 42 -15.22 0.13 2.71
CA GLY A 42 -16.22 -0.07 3.75
C GLY A 42 -16.17 1.01 4.82
N PHE A 43 -14.98 1.41 5.26
CA PHE A 43 -14.81 2.50 6.20
C PHE A 43 -15.34 3.83 5.64
N ALA A 44 -14.99 4.18 4.40
CA ALA A 44 -15.50 5.38 3.75
C ALA A 44 -17.02 5.35 3.57
N GLY A 45 -17.58 4.21 3.14
CA GLY A 45 -19.02 4.02 2.95
C GLY A 45 -19.81 4.17 4.26
N ARG A 46 -19.34 3.53 5.33
CA ARG A 46 -20.00 3.66 6.66
C ARG A 46 -20.00 5.11 7.17
N ARG A 47 -18.86 5.81 7.05
CA ARG A 47 -18.79 7.24 7.44
C ARG A 47 -19.70 8.13 6.60
N TYR A 48 -19.86 7.77 5.31
CA TYR A 48 -20.76 8.51 4.43
C TYR A 48 -22.22 8.35 4.84
N ILE A 49 -22.66 7.11 5.07
CA ILE A 49 -24.04 6.82 5.47
C ILE A 49 -24.33 7.42 6.85
N ALA A 50 -23.44 7.26 7.83
CA ALA A 50 -23.60 7.84 9.16
C ALA A 50 -23.72 9.38 9.12
N PHE A 51 -22.94 10.05 8.25
CA PHE A 51 -23.11 11.49 8.03
C PHE A 51 -24.50 11.82 7.47
N LEU A 52 -24.97 11.06 6.46
CA LEU A 52 -26.29 11.32 5.86
C LEU A 52 -27.42 11.06 6.84
N GLU A 53 -27.34 10.04 7.69
CA GLU A 53 -28.28 9.76 8.77
C GLU A 53 -28.36 10.96 9.73
N GLN A 54 -27.23 11.46 10.19
CA GLN A 54 -27.17 12.63 11.06
C GLN A 54 -27.67 13.91 10.36
N TYR A 55 -27.34 14.09 9.09
CA TYR A 55 -27.67 15.28 8.31
C TYR A 55 -29.15 15.35 7.96
N ARG A 56 -29.81 14.22 7.71
CA ARG A 56 -31.24 14.13 7.35
C ARG A 56 -32.14 13.77 8.50
N GLY A 57 -31.59 13.27 9.62
CA GLY A 57 -32.36 12.82 10.78
C GLY A 57 -33.00 11.44 10.64
N GLU A 58 -32.73 10.72 9.54
CA GLU A 58 -33.26 9.39 9.26
C GLU A 58 -32.27 8.54 8.47
N THR A 59 -32.43 7.21 8.54
CA THR A 59 -31.60 6.26 7.75
C THR A 59 -31.93 6.36 6.27
N PRO A 60 -30.96 6.71 5.39
CA PRO A 60 -31.22 6.89 3.97
C PRO A 60 -31.68 5.59 3.30
N SER A 61 -32.73 5.67 2.49
CA SER A 61 -33.14 4.62 1.56
C SER A 61 -32.32 4.68 0.25
N LEU A 62 -32.50 3.69 -0.63
CA LEU A 62 -31.92 3.75 -1.99
C LEU A 62 -32.45 4.96 -2.78
N ALA A 63 -33.73 5.28 -2.65
CA ALA A 63 -34.30 6.44 -3.32
C ALA A 63 -33.61 7.74 -2.87
N ASP A 64 -33.33 7.86 -1.57
CA ASP A 64 -32.57 9.00 -1.02
C ASP A 64 -31.18 9.07 -1.58
N MET A 65 -30.49 7.92 -1.72
CA MET A 65 -29.15 7.87 -2.34
C MET A 65 -29.15 8.35 -3.79
N GLY A 66 -30.20 8.05 -4.55
CA GLY A 66 -30.41 8.54 -5.92
C GLY A 66 -30.73 10.04 -5.98
N ALA A 67 -31.42 10.56 -4.97
CA ALA A 67 -31.86 11.96 -4.88
C ALA A 67 -30.86 12.91 -4.23
N LEU A 68 -29.72 12.42 -3.73
CA LEU A 68 -28.69 13.26 -3.10
C LEU A 68 -28.21 14.36 -4.02
N THR A 69 -28.17 15.56 -3.50
CA THR A 69 -27.69 16.75 -4.20
C THR A 69 -26.16 16.87 -4.14
N ALA A 70 -25.58 17.62 -5.07
CA ALA A 70 -24.17 17.97 -5.00
C ALA A 70 -23.82 18.79 -3.73
N GLY A 71 -24.79 19.52 -3.18
CA GLY A 71 -24.68 20.26 -1.92
C GLY A 71 -24.43 19.33 -0.73
N GLU A 72 -25.26 18.30 -0.56
CA GLU A 72 -25.13 17.30 0.52
C GLU A 72 -23.81 16.53 0.44
N ILE A 73 -23.37 16.16 -0.77
CA ILE A 73 -22.10 15.48 -0.95
C ILE A 73 -20.92 16.41 -0.62
N ARG A 74 -21.00 17.70 -0.93
CA ARG A 74 -19.99 18.69 -0.51
C ARG A 74 -20.02 18.90 1.00
N ALA A 75 -21.21 18.93 1.64
CA ALA A 75 -21.34 19.03 3.09
C ALA A 75 -20.65 17.84 3.79
N TRP A 76 -20.80 16.61 3.26
CA TRP A 76 -20.05 15.47 3.74
C TRP A 76 -18.54 15.66 3.64
N LEU A 77 -18.02 16.15 2.51
CA LEU A 77 -16.59 16.41 2.37
C LEU A 77 -16.10 17.51 3.32
N ALA A 78 -16.91 18.53 3.57
CA ALA A 78 -16.62 19.58 4.55
C ALA A 78 -16.57 19.00 5.97
N HIS A 79 -17.54 18.14 6.34
CA HIS A 79 -17.56 17.42 7.61
C HIS A 79 -16.29 16.57 7.82
N LEU A 80 -15.84 15.84 6.78
CA LEU A 80 -14.60 15.06 6.85
C LEU A 80 -13.35 15.93 7.01
N ARG A 81 -13.40 17.18 6.55
CA ARG A 81 -12.28 18.14 6.62
C ARG A 81 -12.22 18.86 7.96
N GLN A 82 -13.36 19.05 8.65
CA GLN A 82 -13.49 19.90 9.84
C GLN A 82 -13.82 19.14 11.12
N GLY A 83 -14.16 17.85 11.05
CA GLY A 83 -14.51 17.02 12.21
C GLY A 83 -13.34 16.76 13.16
N ASP A 84 -13.59 16.06 14.27
CA ASP A 84 -12.61 15.76 15.33
C ASP A 84 -11.32 15.10 14.82
N HIS A 85 -11.40 14.39 13.70
CA HIS A 85 -10.25 13.77 13.02
C HIS A 85 -10.22 14.23 11.55
N PRO A 86 -9.72 15.45 11.26
CA PRO A 86 -9.75 16.02 9.93
C PRO A 86 -8.90 15.23 8.94
N LEU A 87 -9.47 14.92 7.78
CA LEU A 87 -8.78 14.19 6.74
C LEU A 87 -7.90 15.11 5.90
N SER A 88 -6.72 14.61 5.55
CA SER A 88 -5.84 15.27 4.58
C SER A 88 -6.52 15.40 3.20
N PRO A 89 -6.10 16.34 2.34
CA PRO A 89 -6.62 16.46 0.97
C PRO A 89 -6.53 15.16 0.18
N ARG A 90 -5.47 14.38 0.37
CA ARG A 90 -5.28 13.07 -0.25
C ARG A 90 -6.31 12.05 0.24
N SER A 91 -6.53 12.00 1.55
CA SER A 91 -7.52 11.10 2.17
C SER A 91 -8.95 11.46 1.77
N LEU A 92 -9.27 12.76 1.66
CA LEU A 92 -10.55 13.24 1.13
C LEU A 92 -10.78 12.79 -0.31
N SER A 93 -9.76 12.90 -1.17
CA SER A 93 -9.85 12.44 -2.56
C SER A 93 -10.05 10.92 -2.63
N GLN A 94 -9.41 10.15 -1.75
CA GLN A 94 -9.60 8.70 -1.67
C GLN A 94 -11.01 8.35 -1.19
N ALA A 95 -11.53 9.03 -0.17
CA ALA A 95 -12.90 8.84 0.32
C ALA A 95 -13.93 9.14 -0.78
N LEU A 96 -13.79 10.27 -1.48
CA LEU A 96 -14.67 10.62 -2.60
C LEU A 96 -14.59 9.59 -3.74
N SER A 97 -13.40 9.06 -4.03
CA SER A 97 -13.23 7.99 -5.04
C SER A 97 -13.97 6.72 -4.64
N ALA A 98 -13.92 6.32 -3.37
CA ALA A 98 -14.66 5.18 -2.86
C ALA A 98 -16.18 5.38 -3.04
N ILE A 99 -16.71 6.55 -2.63
CA ILE A 99 -18.14 6.85 -2.74
C ILE A 99 -18.60 6.95 -4.19
N ARG A 100 -17.80 7.50 -5.09
CA ARG A 100 -18.09 7.46 -6.54
C ARG A 100 -18.20 6.03 -7.07
N THR A 101 -17.37 5.13 -6.56
CA THR A 101 -17.42 3.72 -6.95
C THR A 101 -18.66 3.04 -6.38
N PHE A 102 -19.07 3.42 -5.17
CA PHE A 102 -20.32 2.97 -4.55
C PHE A 102 -21.54 3.45 -5.35
N HIS A 103 -21.66 4.74 -5.67
CA HIS A 103 -22.76 5.25 -6.49
C HIS A 103 -22.82 4.62 -7.88
N ARG A 104 -21.66 4.31 -8.49
CA ARG A 104 -21.63 3.56 -9.75
C ARG A 104 -22.16 2.13 -9.59
N TYR A 105 -21.97 1.52 -8.44
CA TYR A 105 -22.58 0.21 -8.12
C TYR A 105 -24.09 0.36 -7.95
N LEU A 106 -24.57 1.38 -7.21
CA LEU A 106 -25.99 1.65 -7.05
C LEU A 106 -26.67 1.87 -8.40
N ASP A 107 -26.10 2.65 -9.27
CA ASP A 107 -26.57 2.88 -10.64
C ASP A 107 -26.65 1.57 -11.43
N ARG A 108 -25.56 0.81 -11.53
CA ARG A 108 -25.47 -0.36 -12.44
C ARG A 108 -26.16 -1.60 -11.93
N ARG A 109 -26.29 -1.79 -10.63
CA ARG A 109 -26.77 -3.04 -10.01
C ARG A 109 -28.09 -2.89 -9.27
N LEU A 110 -28.42 -1.69 -8.87
CA LEU A 110 -29.64 -1.38 -8.09
C LEU A 110 -30.51 -0.32 -8.75
N ASP A 111 -30.24 0.00 -10.02
CA ASP A 111 -30.98 0.97 -10.84
C ASP A 111 -31.25 2.29 -10.08
N THR A 112 -30.25 2.79 -9.39
CA THR A 112 -30.33 3.99 -8.55
C THR A 112 -29.26 5.00 -9.01
N PRO A 113 -29.45 5.67 -10.16
CA PRO A 113 -28.53 6.66 -10.69
C PRO A 113 -28.50 7.91 -9.81
N ASN A 114 -27.31 8.52 -9.66
CA ASN A 114 -27.15 9.84 -9.07
C ASN A 114 -26.14 10.67 -9.89
N PRO A 115 -26.61 11.56 -10.77
CA PRO A 115 -25.71 12.39 -11.59
C PRO A 115 -24.95 13.42 -10.76
N ALA A 116 -25.46 13.82 -9.59
CA ALA A 116 -24.85 14.86 -8.77
C ALA A 116 -23.46 14.46 -8.23
N ILE A 117 -23.20 13.15 -8.04
CA ILE A 117 -21.88 12.66 -7.61
C ILE A 117 -20.77 13.00 -8.61
N GLY A 118 -21.09 13.09 -9.90
CA GLY A 118 -20.16 13.49 -10.95
C GLY A 118 -19.79 14.98 -10.91
N LEU A 119 -20.68 15.83 -10.37
CA LEU A 119 -20.49 17.28 -10.28
C LEU A 119 -19.59 17.71 -9.12
N VAL A 120 -19.38 16.84 -8.14
CA VAL A 120 -18.56 17.14 -6.96
C VAL A 120 -17.08 16.91 -7.28
N ARG A 121 -16.26 17.94 -7.16
CA ARG A 121 -14.81 17.84 -7.32
C ARG A 121 -14.13 17.66 -5.97
N GLY A 122 -13.19 16.71 -5.91
CA GLY A 122 -12.32 16.55 -4.74
C GLY A 122 -11.30 17.70 -4.64
N PRO A 123 -10.60 17.80 -3.49
CA PRO A 123 -9.53 18.77 -3.32
C PRO A 123 -8.42 18.52 -4.34
N ARG A 124 -7.83 19.59 -4.85
CA ARG A 124 -6.62 19.50 -5.70
C ARG A 124 -5.46 19.03 -4.83
N VAL A 125 -5.01 17.81 -5.05
CA VAL A 125 -3.79 17.28 -4.46
C VAL A 125 -2.65 17.63 -5.40
N LYS A 126 -1.73 18.50 -4.97
CA LYS A 126 -0.50 18.71 -5.74
C LYS A 126 0.26 17.38 -5.77
N PRO A 127 0.61 16.86 -6.95
CA PRO A 127 1.47 15.69 -7.03
C PRO A 127 2.79 16.06 -6.32
N SER A 128 3.04 15.48 -5.18
CA SER A 128 4.38 15.47 -4.61
C SER A 128 5.13 14.41 -5.39
N ALA A 129 5.98 14.81 -6.33
CA ALA A 129 6.93 13.87 -6.89
C ALA A 129 7.75 13.30 -5.73
N PRO A 130 7.76 11.98 -5.52
CA PRO A 130 8.64 11.38 -4.53
C PRO A 130 10.07 11.81 -4.89
N ARG A 131 10.71 12.58 -4.02
CA ARG A 131 12.14 12.84 -4.19
C ARG A 131 12.86 11.58 -3.74
N PRO A 132 13.63 10.93 -4.60
CA PRO A 132 14.46 9.81 -4.20
C PRO A 132 15.42 10.31 -3.11
N VAL A 133 15.72 9.48 -2.14
CA VAL A 133 16.81 9.72 -1.21
C VAL A 133 18.13 9.53 -1.97
N SER A 134 19.15 10.32 -1.67
CA SER A 134 20.47 10.10 -2.26
C SER A 134 21.08 8.77 -1.78
N GLU A 135 22.14 8.31 -2.44
CA GLU A 135 22.85 7.10 -2.01
C GLU A 135 23.37 7.19 -0.58
N ASP A 136 23.97 8.34 -0.21
CA ASP A 136 24.46 8.57 1.15
C ASP A 136 23.33 8.60 2.18
N GLN A 137 22.19 9.21 1.84
CA GLN A 137 21.00 9.20 2.67
C GLN A 137 20.41 7.80 2.83
N ALA A 138 20.40 7.00 1.76
CA ALA A 138 20.00 5.62 1.83
C ALA A 138 20.93 4.80 2.71
N ARG A 139 22.26 4.95 2.54
CA ARG A 139 23.28 4.31 3.35
C ARG A 139 23.11 4.66 4.84
N GLY A 140 22.92 5.94 5.16
CA GLY A 140 22.65 6.38 6.54
C GLY A 140 21.39 5.71 7.13
N LEU A 141 20.29 5.65 6.36
CA LEU A 141 19.07 5.00 6.81
C LEU A 141 19.24 3.49 7.06
N LEU A 142 20.10 2.81 6.30
CA LEU A 142 20.34 1.37 6.46
C LEU A 142 21.20 1.08 7.71
N ALA A 143 22.21 1.92 7.99
CA ALA A 143 23.13 1.72 9.10
C ALA A 143 22.58 2.22 10.45
N GLU A 144 21.67 3.20 10.46
CA GLU A 144 21.18 3.86 11.67
C GLU A 144 20.51 2.92 12.71
N PRO A 145 19.79 1.83 12.35
CA PRO A 145 19.25 0.91 13.33
C PRO A 145 20.29 0.32 14.29
N GLY A 146 21.49 0.03 13.79
CA GLY A 146 22.60 -0.49 14.58
C GLY A 146 23.24 0.55 15.52
N LEU A 147 22.95 1.82 15.34
CA LEU A 147 23.48 2.92 16.14
C LEU A 147 22.55 3.36 17.29
N ASP A 148 21.40 2.73 17.48
CA ASP A 148 20.43 3.05 18.54
C ASP A 148 20.74 2.26 19.82
N PRO A 149 21.35 2.90 20.86
CA PRO A 149 21.79 2.20 22.08
C PRO A 149 20.61 1.68 22.94
N ASP A 150 19.40 2.20 22.73
CA ASP A 150 18.20 1.81 23.46
C ASP A 150 17.50 0.57 22.86
N ARG A 151 18.08 -0.02 21.83
CA ARG A 151 17.53 -1.20 21.14
C ARG A 151 18.25 -2.46 21.50
N GLU A 152 17.50 -3.57 21.56
CA GLU A 152 18.10 -4.90 21.62
C GLU A 152 18.78 -5.21 20.28
N ASP A 153 19.94 -5.86 20.31
CA ASP A 153 20.77 -6.13 19.11
C ASP A 153 19.98 -6.81 17.98
N TRP A 154 19.10 -7.76 18.35
CA TRP A 154 18.28 -8.46 17.37
C TRP A 154 17.21 -7.56 16.72
N GLU A 155 16.67 -6.55 17.44
CA GLU A 155 15.74 -5.58 16.88
C GLU A 155 16.45 -4.65 15.87
N ALA A 156 17.67 -4.25 16.21
CA ALA A 156 18.51 -3.46 15.31
C ALA A 156 18.85 -4.25 14.04
N ALA A 157 19.34 -5.48 14.19
CA ALA A 157 19.65 -6.38 13.08
C ALA A 157 18.41 -6.68 12.21
N ARG A 158 17.24 -6.88 12.81
CA ARG A 158 15.97 -7.03 12.07
C ARG A 158 15.65 -5.82 11.21
N ASP A 159 15.74 -4.64 11.80
CA ASP A 159 15.35 -3.41 11.13
C ASP A 159 16.33 -3.05 10.01
N GLU A 160 17.62 -3.28 10.21
CA GLU A 160 18.64 -3.19 9.16
C GLU A 160 18.36 -4.19 8.03
N ALA A 161 18.09 -5.45 8.37
CA ALA A 161 17.78 -6.48 7.36
C ALA A 161 16.53 -6.13 6.54
N VAL A 162 15.47 -5.64 7.19
CA VAL A 162 14.26 -5.20 6.50
C VAL A 162 14.54 -4.02 5.57
N LEU A 163 15.25 -2.99 6.02
CA LEU A 163 15.57 -1.82 5.20
C LEU A 163 16.48 -2.18 4.04
N THR A 164 17.52 -2.99 4.29
CA THR A 164 18.45 -3.46 3.27
C THR A 164 17.72 -4.30 2.22
N LEU A 165 16.80 -5.18 2.64
CA LEU A 165 15.96 -5.95 1.73
C LEU A 165 15.04 -5.05 0.88
N LEU A 166 14.38 -4.06 1.48
CA LEU A 166 13.47 -3.16 0.76
C LEU A 166 14.21 -2.28 -0.25
N TYR A 167 15.37 -1.75 0.11
CA TYR A 167 16.20 -0.95 -0.77
C TYR A 167 16.95 -1.83 -1.76
N GLY A 168 17.65 -2.86 -1.29
CA GLY A 168 18.52 -3.70 -2.10
C GLY A 168 17.79 -4.59 -3.11
N CYS A 169 16.52 -4.88 -2.91
CA CYS A 169 15.70 -5.66 -3.84
C CYS A 169 14.54 -4.84 -4.43
N GLY A 170 14.42 -3.57 -4.08
CA GLY A 170 13.33 -2.71 -4.54
C GLY A 170 11.94 -3.23 -4.17
N LEU A 171 11.78 -3.91 -3.04
CA LEU A 171 10.51 -4.53 -2.65
C LEU A 171 9.52 -3.54 -2.05
N ARG A 172 8.23 -3.84 -2.20
CA ARG A 172 7.19 -3.21 -1.37
C ARG A 172 7.28 -3.76 0.06
N ILE A 173 6.90 -2.96 1.07
CA ILE A 173 6.89 -3.44 2.47
C ILE A 173 6.17 -4.78 2.59
N SER A 174 4.97 -4.89 1.98
CA SER A 174 4.18 -6.13 2.05
C SER A 174 4.86 -7.31 1.38
N GLU A 175 5.66 -7.09 0.34
CA GLU A 175 6.44 -8.13 -0.33
C GLU A 175 7.61 -8.59 0.55
N GLY A 176 8.38 -7.66 1.12
CA GLY A 176 9.48 -7.99 2.03
C GLY A 176 9.00 -8.68 3.31
N LEU A 177 7.88 -8.21 3.88
CA LEU A 177 7.31 -8.81 5.09
C LEU A 177 6.53 -10.11 4.86
N SER A 178 6.28 -10.49 3.60
CA SER A 178 5.67 -11.79 3.26
C SER A 178 6.68 -12.94 3.18
N LEU A 179 7.98 -12.66 3.28
CA LEU A 179 9.00 -13.70 3.34
C LEU A 179 8.79 -14.57 4.58
N THR A 180 8.99 -15.87 4.40
CA THR A 180 8.85 -16.87 5.45
C THR A 180 10.22 -17.35 5.93
N ARG A 181 10.25 -18.10 7.01
CA ARG A 181 11.51 -18.71 7.50
C ARG A 181 12.13 -19.66 6.48
N ALA A 182 11.32 -20.29 5.63
CA ALA A 182 11.78 -21.16 4.55
C ALA A 182 12.54 -20.41 3.44
N ASP A 183 12.35 -19.10 3.33
CA ASP A 183 13.08 -18.28 2.34
C ASP A 183 14.51 -17.96 2.82
N ALA A 184 14.84 -18.14 4.09
CA ALA A 184 16.18 -17.90 4.65
C ALA A 184 16.91 -19.23 4.93
N PRO A 185 18.23 -19.33 4.58
CA PRO A 185 19.08 -18.28 4.01
C PRO A 185 18.69 -17.90 2.59
N LEU A 186 18.84 -16.60 2.26
CA LEU A 186 18.47 -16.12 0.94
C LEU A 186 19.44 -16.62 -0.13
N GLY A 187 18.91 -17.09 -1.26
CA GLY A 187 19.71 -17.39 -2.46
C GLY A 187 20.08 -16.13 -3.26
N ASP A 188 20.68 -16.32 -4.44
CA ASP A 188 21.04 -15.22 -5.36
C ASP A 188 19.82 -14.53 -5.98
N SER A 189 18.65 -15.10 -5.84
CA SER A 189 17.39 -14.53 -6.31
C SER A 189 16.22 -14.89 -5.41
N LEU A 190 15.22 -14.01 -5.37
CA LEU A 190 13.95 -14.19 -4.67
C LEU A 190 12.78 -14.22 -5.64
N ARG A 191 11.87 -15.15 -5.45
CA ARG A 191 10.59 -15.19 -6.15
C ARG A 191 9.56 -14.40 -5.36
N ILE A 192 9.14 -13.24 -5.91
CA ILE A 192 8.19 -12.34 -5.25
C ILE A 192 6.84 -12.39 -5.96
N THR A 193 5.78 -12.69 -5.22
CA THR A 193 4.41 -12.64 -5.71
C THR A 193 3.79 -11.29 -5.36
N GLY A 194 3.46 -10.51 -6.38
CA GLY A 194 2.87 -9.18 -6.26
C GLY A 194 1.34 -9.15 -6.37
N LYS A 195 0.78 -7.97 -6.54
CA LYS A 195 -0.67 -7.77 -6.73
C LYS A 195 -1.19 -8.54 -7.95
N GLY A 196 -2.29 -9.27 -7.78
CA GLY A 196 -2.91 -10.08 -8.84
C GLY A 196 -2.17 -11.39 -9.11
N SER A 197 -1.46 -11.93 -8.12
CA SER A 197 -0.73 -13.21 -8.20
C SER A 197 0.37 -13.23 -9.29
N LYS A 198 0.81 -12.05 -9.74
CA LYS A 198 1.94 -11.95 -10.69
C LYS A 198 3.23 -12.20 -9.94
N THR A 199 3.98 -13.19 -10.40
CA THR A 199 5.28 -13.55 -9.83
C THR A 199 6.40 -12.93 -10.66
N ARG A 200 7.44 -12.43 -9.98
CA ARG A 200 8.70 -11.99 -10.59
C ARG A 200 9.88 -12.51 -9.81
N ILE A 201 11.01 -12.64 -10.47
CA ILE A 201 12.29 -12.96 -9.85
C ILE A 201 13.04 -11.65 -9.62
N VAL A 202 13.59 -11.49 -8.43
CA VAL A 202 14.37 -10.31 -8.03
C VAL A 202 15.75 -10.79 -7.59
N PRO A 203 16.84 -10.24 -8.14
CA PRO A 203 18.19 -10.57 -7.71
C PRO A 203 18.43 -10.10 -6.26
N VAL A 204 19.25 -10.84 -5.53
CA VAL A 204 19.59 -10.56 -4.13
C VAL A 204 21.09 -10.32 -4.03
N LEU A 205 21.46 -9.11 -3.61
CA LEU A 205 22.86 -8.76 -3.38
C LEU A 205 23.47 -9.51 -2.19
N PRO A 206 24.79 -9.74 -2.19
CA PRO A 206 25.50 -10.30 -1.04
C PRO A 206 25.23 -9.55 0.27
N ALA A 207 25.19 -8.21 0.23
CA ALA A 207 24.89 -7.40 1.40
C ALA A 207 23.47 -7.64 1.98
N VAL A 208 22.46 -7.89 1.10
CA VAL A 208 21.10 -8.23 1.55
C VAL A 208 21.08 -9.58 2.24
N ARG A 209 21.80 -10.57 1.68
CA ARG A 209 21.93 -11.91 2.30
C ARG A 209 22.58 -11.78 3.67
N ALA A 210 23.73 -11.11 3.74
CA ALA A 210 24.47 -10.92 4.99
C ALA A 210 23.62 -10.25 6.08
N ALA A 211 22.86 -9.21 5.74
CA ALA A 211 21.98 -8.53 6.70
C ALA A 211 20.85 -9.45 7.20
N VAL A 212 20.23 -10.24 6.32
CA VAL A 212 19.19 -11.22 6.72
C VAL A 212 19.78 -12.35 7.56
N ASP A 213 20.95 -12.87 7.21
CA ASP A 213 21.63 -13.92 7.96
C ASP A 213 22.05 -13.41 9.35
N ALA A 214 22.56 -12.18 9.45
CA ALA A 214 22.89 -11.54 10.72
C ALA A 214 21.65 -11.43 11.64
N TYR A 215 20.52 -11.00 11.08
CA TYR A 215 19.26 -10.99 11.84
C TYR A 215 18.86 -12.39 12.30
N VAL A 216 18.87 -13.38 11.43
CA VAL A 216 18.48 -14.76 11.76
C VAL A 216 19.36 -15.36 12.86
N ALA A 217 20.65 -15.02 12.86
CA ALA A 217 21.62 -15.51 13.83
C ALA A 217 21.36 -15.00 15.25
N VAL A 218 20.84 -13.77 15.40
CA VAL A 218 20.63 -13.14 16.72
C VAL A 218 19.16 -13.07 17.15
N ALA A 219 18.23 -13.43 16.27
CA ALA A 219 16.79 -13.38 16.55
C ALA A 219 16.43 -14.37 17.68
N PRO A 220 15.71 -13.93 18.74
CA PRO A 220 15.33 -14.81 19.85
C PRO A 220 14.16 -15.74 19.52
N PHE A 221 13.74 -15.80 18.25
CA PHE A 221 12.60 -16.57 17.79
C PHE A 221 13.04 -17.66 16.81
N SER A 222 12.41 -18.83 16.91
CA SER A 222 12.61 -19.96 15.98
C SER A 222 11.29 -20.25 15.24
N PRO A 223 10.89 -19.42 14.27
CA PRO A 223 9.63 -19.62 13.55
C PRO A 223 9.66 -20.90 12.69
N ALA A 224 8.50 -21.55 12.55
CA ALA A 224 8.35 -22.67 11.63
C ALA A 224 8.59 -22.21 10.16
N PRO A 225 8.95 -23.11 9.23
CA PRO A 225 9.30 -22.76 7.86
C PRO A 225 8.26 -21.89 7.13
N HIS A 226 6.97 -22.09 7.38
CA HIS A 226 5.88 -21.36 6.75
C HIS A 226 5.52 -20.03 7.46
N GLU A 227 6.09 -19.79 8.63
CA GLU A 227 5.81 -18.57 9.39
C GLU A 227 6.64 -17.39 8.89
N PRO A 228 6.16 -16.14 9.11
CA PRO A 228 6.88 -14.93 8.73
C PRO A 228 8.30 -14.88 9.27
N LEU A 229 9.25 -14.54 8.40
CA LEU A 229 10.67 -14.41 8.73
C LEU A 229 10.90 -13.30 9.76
N PHE A 230 10.32 -12.11 9.54
CA PHE A 230 10.53 -10.94 10.38
C PHE A 230 9.51 -10.87 11.51
N ARG A 231 10.00 -10.83 12.76
CA ARG A 231 9.18 -10.86 13.98
C ARG A 231 9.12 -9.50 14.68
N ALA A 232 7.95 -9.21 15.24
CA ALA A 232 7.76 -8.08 16.16
C ALA A 232 8.27 -8.46 17.57
N LYS A 233 8.45 -7.45 18.44
CA LYS A 233 8.98 -7.61 19.80
C LYS A 233 8.28 -8.68 20.66
N ARG A 234 6.99 -8.92 20.43
CA ARG A 234 6.20 -9.94 21.13
C ARG A 234 6.15 -11.29 20.39
N GLY A 235 7.02 -11.53 19.42
CA GLY A 235 7.08 -12.78 18.65
C GLY A 235 6.06 -12.92 17.51
N GLY A 236 5.09 -12.04 17.39
CA GLY A 236 4.17 -12.03 16.24
C GLY A 236 4.83 -11.53 14.94
N PRO A 237 4.11 -11.57 13.79
CA PRO A 237 4.61 -11.04 12.52
C PRO A 237 4.93 -9.53 12.61
N LEU A 238 6.02 -9.11 11.98
CA LEU A 238 6.33 -7.68 11.86
C LEU A 238 5.32 -6.99 10.94
N GLY A 239 4.64 -5.96 11.43
CA GLY A 239 3.62 -5.25 10.67
C GLY A 239 4.17 -4.10 9.82
N PRO A 240 3.52 -3.76 8.69
CA PRO A 240 3.93 -2.62 7.85
C PRO A 240 3.98 -1.28 8.58
N ARG A 241 3.12 -1.08 9.59
CA ARG A 241 3.11 0.15 10.40
C ARG A 241 4.40 0.30 11.22
N HIS A 242 4.97 -0.81 11.69
CA HIS A 242 6.25 -0.78 12.39
C HIS A 242 7.37 -0.26 11.49
N VAL A 243 7.48 -0.80 10.26
CA VAL A 243 8.48 -0.36 9.28
C VAL A 243 8.29 1.13 8.91
N GLN A 244 7.06 1.60 8.78
CA GLN A 244 6.76 3.00 8.52
C GLN A 244 7.17 3.90 9.68
N ALA A 245 6.85 3.52 10.92
CA ALA A 245 7.21 4.26 12.13
C ALA A 245 8.73 4.28 12.34
N MET A 246 9.39 3.15 12.10
CA MET A 246 10.85 3.04 12.14
C MET A 246 11.50 4.03 11.17
N VAL A 247 11.16 4.02 9.88
CA VAL A 247 11.70 4.97 8.90
C VAL A 247 11.37 6.42 9.28
N GLN A 248 10.19 6.67 9.88
CA GLN A 248 9.85 7.99 10.39
C GLN A 248 10.78 8.45 11.54
N LYS A 249 11.13 7.56 12.46
CA LYS A 249 12.08 7.84 13.56
C LYS A 249 13.49 8.10 12.99
N LEU A 250 13.98 7.21 12.13
CA LEU A 250 15.31 7.28 11.54
C LEU A 250 15.51 8.56 10.70
N ARG A 251 14.54 8.90 9.84
CA ARG A 251 14.64 10.14 9.07
C ARG A 251 14.68 11.40 9.94
N GLY A 252 13.98 11.38 11.09
CA GLY A 252 14.05 12.48 12.06
C GLY A 252 15.45 12.63 12.65
N ARG A 253 16.11 11.53 13.03
CA ARG A 253 17.49 11.52 13.53
C ARG A 253 18.49 12.00 12.49
N LEU A 254 18.32 11.60 11.24
CA LEU A 254 19.20 11.93 10.13
C LEU A 254 18.85 13.28 9.46
N GLY A 255 17.89 14.04 9.95
CA GLY A 255 17.46 15.31 9.35
C GLY A 255 16.89 15.16 7.93
N LEU A 256 16.39 13.98 7.56
CA LEU A 256 15.88 13.72 6.21
C LEU A 256 14.47 14.26 6.03
N PRO A 257 14.08 14.63 4.79
CA PRO A 257 12.77 15.19 4.52
C PRO A 257 11.63 14.17 4.77
N ALA A 258 10.43 14.67 5.01
CA ALA A 258 9.24 13.85 5.23
C ALA A 258 8.90 12.91 4.05
N SER A 259 9.45 13.18 2.86
CA SER A 259 9.35 12.32 1.69
C SER A 259 10.20 11.05 1.78
N ALA A 260 11.20 10.97 2.68
CA ALA A 260 11.97 9.76 2.93
C ALA A 260 11.08 8.72 3.63
N THR A 261 10.52 7.82 2.85
CA THR A 261 9.58 6.77 3.26
C THR A 261 10.06 5.43 2.71
N PRO A 262 9.56 4.29 3.20
CA PRO A 262 9.88 2.99 2.60
C PRO A 262 9.55 2.91 1.10
N HIS A 263 8.53 3.65 0.65
CA HIS A 263 8.24 3.74 -0.78
C HIS A 263 9.26 4.59 -1.54
N ALA A 264 9.80 5.63 -0.90
CA ALA A 264 10.89 6.42 -1.47
C ALA A 264 12.18 5.59 -1.60
N LEU A 265 12.51 4.70 -0.65
CA LEU A 265 13.63 3.76 -0.78
C LEU A 265 13.51 2.89 -2.04
N ARG A 266 12.34 2.34 -2.28
CA ARG A 266 12.08 1.57 -3.51
C ARG A 266 12.20 2.45 -4.78
N HIS A 267 11.77 3.71 -4.72
CA HIS A 267 11.92 4.64 -5.84
C HIS A 267 13.39 5.00 -6.05
N SER A 268 14.13 5.20 -4.96
CA SER A 268 15.59 5.46 -4.99
C SER A 268 16.36 4.30 -5.60
N PHE A 269 16.02 3.04 -5.26
CA PHE A 269 16.54 1.86 -5.92
C PHE A 269 16.43 1.97 -7.45
N ALA A 270 15.22 2.27 -7.97
CA ALA A 270 15.02 2.43 -9.41
C ALA A 270 15.85 3.58 -10.01
N THR A 271 15.92 4.71 -9.31
CA THR A 271 16.65 5.90 -9.78
C THR A 271 18.15 5.67 -9.78
N HIS A 272 18.68 5.00 -8.75
CA HIS A 272 20.11 4.69 -8.65
C HIS A 272 20.53 3.66 -9.70
N LEU A 273 19.72 2.62 -9.94
CA LEU A 273 19.96 1.68 -11.05
C LEU A 273 19.97 2.39 -12.40
N LEU A 274 19.02 3.28 -12.65
CA LEU A 274 18.97 4.06 -13.89
C LEU A 274 20.19 4.97 -14.04
N GLY A 275 20.62 5.62 -12.94
CA GLY A 275 21.84 6.44 -12.90
C GLY A 275 23.12 5.66 -13.16
N ALA A 276 23.13 4.37 -12.80
CA ALA A 276 24.25 3.45 -13.09
C ALA A 276 24.21 2.86 -14.50
N GLY A 277 23.25 3.24 -15.34
CA GLY A 277 23.16 2.80 -16.74
C GLY A 277 22.28 1.56 -16.96
N ALA A 278 21.56 1.09 -15.94
CA ALA A 278 20.62 -0.01 -16.15
C ALA A 278 19.46 0.40 -17.05
N ASP A 279 19.01 -0.52 -17.91
CA ASP A 279 17.90 -0.27 -18.82
C ASP A 279 16.57 -0.06 -18.09
N LEU A 280 15.85 1.00 -18.49
CA LEU A 280 14.57 1.39 -17.87
C LEU A 280 13.53 0.25 -17.91
N ARG A 281 13.50 -0.55 -18.95
CA ARG A 281 12.56 -1.65 -19.10
C ARG A 281 12.87 -2.76 -18.10
N SER A 282 14.13 -3.11 -17.94
CA SER A 282 14.62 -4.06 -16.95
C SER A 282 14.26 -3.63 -15.52
N ILE A 283 14.41 -2.34 -15.21
CA ILE A 283 14.01 -1.77 -13.92
C ILE A 283 12.50 -1.88 -13.71
N GLN A 284 11.67 -1.57 -14.72
CA GLN A 284 10.21 -1.67 -14.63
C GLN A 284 9.73 -3.10 -14.40
N GLU A 285 10.36 -4.07 -15.02
CA GLU A 285 10.07 -5.49 -14.85
C GLU A 285 10.44 -5.96 -13.44
N LEU A 286 11.62 -5.59 -12.92
CA LEU A 286 12.03 -5.85 -11.54
C LEU A 286 11.05 -5.28 -10.52
N LEU A 287 10.56 -4.08 -10.77
CA LEU A 287 9.61 -3.43 -9.90
C LEU A 287 8.18 -3.99 -10.03
N GLY A 288 7.89 -4.79 -11.07
CA GLY A 288 6.57 -5.34 -11.32
C GLY A 288 5.53 -4.26 -11.63
N HIS A 289 5.85 -3.33 -12.53
CA HIS A 289 4.92 -2.32 -13.04
C HIS A 289 3.99 -2.96 -14.08
N ALA A 290 2.67 -2.91 -13.83
CA ALA A 290 1.66 -3.66 -14.56
C ALA A 290 1.29 -3.11 -15.97
N SER A 291 1.99 -2.10 -16.50
CA SER A 291 1.50 -1.34 -17.66
C SER A 291 2.05 -1.73 -19.03
N LEU A 292 2.84 -2.78 -19.15
CA LEU A 292 3.21 -3.31 -20.47
C LEU A 292 2.95 -4.82 -20.52
N SER A 293 2.05 -5.18 -21.41
CA SER A 293 1.66 -6.55 -21.73
C SER A 293 2.76 -7.24 -22.55
N THR A 294 3.71 -7.86 -21.88
CA THR A 294 4.45 -8.97 -22.49
C THR A 294 5.07 -9.82 -21.39
N THR A 295 4.65 -11.06 -21.32
CA THR A 295 5.24 -12.09 -20.47
C THR A 295 6.56 -12.53 -21.14
N GLN A 296 7.61 -11.74 -21.03
CA GLN A 296 8.96 -12.23 -21.31
C GLN A 296 9.50 -12.84 -20.01
N ARG A 297 9.84 -14.13 -20.09
CA ARG A 297 10.54 -14.84 -19.02
C ARG A 297 11.95 -14.27 -18.92
N TYR A 298 12.27 -13.67 -17.78
CA TYR A 298 13.64 -13.41 -17.39
C TYR A 298 14.39 -14.74 -17.36
N THR A 299 15.46 -14.85 -18.12
CA THR A 299 16.40 -15.96 -18.00
C THR A 299 17.39 -15.65 -16.88
N GLU A 300 18.01 -16.67 -16.29
CA GLU A 300 19.06 -16.50 -15.27
C GLU A 300 20.23 -15.65 -15.77
N VAL A 301 20.45 -15.63 -17.08
CA VAL A 301 21.49 -14.83 -17.76
C VAL A 301 21.19 -13.32 -17.68
N ASP A 302 19.91 -12.93 -17.81
CA ASP A 302 19.49 -11.52 -17.70
C ASP A 302 19.59 -11.03 -16.25
N ALA A 303 19.30 -11.90 -15.28
CA ALA A 303 19.46 -11.61 -13.87
C ALA A 303 20.93 -11.39 -13.49
N ALA A 304 21.86 -12.18 -14.03
CA ALA A 304 23.28 -12.04 -13.76
C ALA A 304 23.89 -10.77 -14.40
N ALA A 305 23.43 -10.34 -15.58
CA ALA A 305 23.84 -9.09 -16.19
C ALA A 305 23.35 -7.89 -15.34
N LEU A 306 22.12 -7.93 -14.90
CA LEU A 306 21.51 -6.91 -14.05
C LEU A 306 22.17 -6.83 -12.66
N LEU A 307 22.55 -7.97 -12.08
CA LEU A 307 23.33 -8.04 -10.83
C LEU A 307 24.68 -7.35 -10.97
N ARG A 308 25.37 -7.51 -12.11
CA ARG A 308 26.67 -6.85 -12.35
C ARG A 308 26.51 -5.32 -12.44
N GLU A 309 25.51 -4.83 -13.14
CA GLU A 309 25.23 -3.39 -13.23
C GLU A 309 24.76 -2.84 -11.88
N TYR A 310 23.98 -3.61 -11.16
CA TYR A 310 23.49 -3.26 -9.84
C TYR A 310 24.60 -3.25 -8.78
N ALA A 311 25.51 -4.23 -8.80
CA ALA A 311 26.67 -4.24 -7.90
C ALA A 311 27.60 -3.02 -8.09
N LYS A 312 27.68 -2.46 -9.31
CA LYS A 312 28.42 -1.21 -9.56
C LYS A 312 27.74 0.03 -8.99
N ALA A 313 26.40 0.01 -8.89
CA ALA A 313 25.57 1.16 -8.51
C ALA A 313 25.14 1.16 -7.05
N HIS A 314 25.29 0.04 -6.35
CA HIS A 314 24.76 -0.09 -5.00
C HIS A 314 25.77 0.40 -3.94
N PRO A 315 25.36 1.27 -2.97
CA PRO A 315 26.25 1.80 -1.93
C PRO A 315 26.86 0.75 -1.00
N HIS A 316 26.38 -0.48 -1.03
CA HIS A 316 26.81 -1.63 -0.23
C HIS A 316 27.15 -2.87 -1.11
N ALA A 317 27.53 -2.66 -2.38
CA ALA A 317 28.01 -3.74 -3.22
C ALA A 317 29.48 -4.06 -2.93
#